data_924897f9f6a10039e11251c34a4976e4
#
_entry.id   924897f9f6a10039e11251c34a4976e4
#
_cell.length_a   1.000
_cell.length_b   1.000
_cell.length_c   1.000
_cell.angle_alpha   90.00
_cell.angle_beta   90.00
_cell.angle_gamma   90.00
#
_symmetry.space_group_name_H-M   'P 1'
#
loop_
_entity.id
_entity.type
_entity.pdbx_description
1 polymer ?
#
loop_
_entity_poly.entity_id
_entity_poly.type
_entity_poly.pdbx_seq_one_letter_code
_entity_poly.pdbx_strand_id
1 'polypeptide(L)'
;VFASEELFQLIRRSLDISVLTRGAFDITYDSVGQHYDFRERRRPDDATVEAERGNIDFRHVKLDQGKSTVRFAQQGVRINLGGIAKGYVVERGVDILRRHGVEYGVVTAGGDSRLLGDRRGRPWMIGIRDPRKDDDVAISVPLEDEAISTSGDYERYFDEDGTRYHHIIKPSSGRPVEGVHSATVIGPDAVMTDALSTSVFVMGVDEGLKLIGCLPDYEAIVIDADGQIFYSSGLADPGSAGVDSPLSAPPAGTCAGEQP
;
A
#
# COMPACT_ATOMS: atom_id res chain seq x y z
N VAL A 1 5.85 23.65 -11.11
CA VAL A 1 6.22 24.05 -9.74
C VAL A 1 7.58 23.46 -9.42
N PHE A 2 8.45 24.20 -8.74
CA PHE A 2 9.70 23.65 -8.18
C PHE A 2 9.38 22.80 -6.95
N ALA A 3 9.97 21.62 -6.87
CA ALA A 3 9.91 20.76 -5.71
C ALA A 3 11.29 20.69 -5.02
N SER A 4 11.33 20.46 -3.71
CA SER A 4 12.58 20.09 -3.07
C SER A 4 13.08 18.77 -3.67
N GLU A 5 14.38 18.52 -3.63
CA GLU A 5 14.96 17.27 -4.14
C GLU A 5 14.28 16.04 -3.51
N GLU A 6 14.06 16.08 -2.21
CA GLU A 6 13.39 15.03 -1.45
C GLU A 6 11.97 14.75 -1.97
N LEU A 7 11.14 15.80 -2.12
CA LEU A 7 9.78 15.67 -2.65
C LEU A 7 9.78 15.19 -4.11
N PHE A 8 10.71 15.71 -4.92
CA PHE A 8 10.84 15.31 -6.32
C PHE A 8 11.15 13.82 -6.44
N GLN A 9 12.09 13.30 -5.64
CA GLN A 9 12.44 11.88 -5.64
C GLN A 9 11.28 11.01 -5.15
N LEU A 10 10.53 11.43 -4.14
CA LEU A 10 9.37 10.68 -3.66
C LEU A 10 8.25 10.63 -4.72
N ILE A 11 7.98 11.75 -5.41
CA ILE A 11 7.03 11.77 -6.53
C ILE A 11 7.52 10.86 -7.66
N ARG A 12 8.80 10.94 -8.05
CA ARG A 12 9.38 10.06 -9.08
C ARG A 12 9.16 8.60 -8.73
N ARG A 13 9.54 8.21 -7.50
CA ARG A 13 9.35 6.85 -7.02
C ARG A 13 7.88 6.42 -7.03
N SER A 14 6.96 7.32 -6.70
CA SER A 14 5.52 7.06 -6.80
C SER A 14 5.09 6.74 -8.23
N LEU A 15 5.62 7.47 -9.23
CA LEU A 15 5.32 7.21 -10.64
C LEU A 15 5.93 5.88 -11.13
N ASP A 16 7.14 5.53 -10.67
CA ASP A 16 7.76 4.24 -10.99
C ASP A 16 6.90 3.08 -10.44
N ILE A 17 6.37 3.22 -9.22
CA ILE A 17 5.43 2.25 -8.63
C ILE A 17 4.09 2.24 -9.38
N SER A 18 3.60 3.38 -9.84
CA SER A 18 2.39 3.43 -10.69
C SER A 18 2.57 2.65 -11.98
N VAL A 19 3.74 2.71 -12.60
CA VAL A 19 4.08 1.89 -13.79
C VAL A 19 4.13 0.41 -13.42
N LEU A 20 4.84 0.05 -12.35
CA LEU A 20 4.97 -1.33 -11.86
C LEU A 20 3.59 -1.97 -11.60
N THR A 21 2.69 -1.23 -10.97
CA THR A 21 1.35 -1.69 -10.56
C THR A 21 0.28 -1.45 -11.62
N ARG A 22 0.66 -1.00 -12.83
CA ARG A 22 -0.24 -0.66 -13.94
C ARG A 22 -1.36 0.30 -13.54
N GLY A 23 -1.02 1.26 -12.66
CA GLY A 23 -1.94 2.28 -12.17
C GLY A 23 -2.85 1.83 -11.02
N ALA A 24 -2.65 0.66 -10.41
CA ALA A 24 -3.34 0.30 -9.16
C ALA A 24 -2.88 1.22 -8.01
N PHE A 25 -1.60 1.56 -7.98
CA PHE A 25 -1.09 2.67 -7.19
C PHE A 25 -1.05 3.92 -8.07
N ASP A 26 -1.76 4.96 -7.71
CA ASP A 26 -1.77 6.22 -8.46
C ASP A 26 -1.95 7.41 -7.52
N ILE A 27 -0.91 8.23 -7.40
CA ILE A 27 -0.95 9.41 -6.53
C ILE A 27 -1.94 10.49 -6.98
N THR A 28 -2.44 10.39 -8.22
CA THR A 28 -3.44 11.33 -8.75
C THR A 28 -4.87 10.98 -8.35
N TYR A 29 -5.08 9.90 -7.58
CA TYR A 29 -6.39 9.51 -7.05
C TYR A 29 -7.10 10.66 -6.34
N ASP A 30 -6.36 11.60 -5.78
CA ASP A 30 -6.87 12.77 -5.06
C ASP A 30 -7.62 13.76 -5.97
N SER A 31 -7.51 13.61 -7.29
CA SER A 31 -8.36 14.36 -8.22
C SER A 31 -9.85 14.13 -7.94
N VAL A 32 -10.23 12.91 -7.57
CA VAL A 32 -11.57 12.57 -7.06
C VAL A 32 -11.57 12.48 -5.53
N GLY A 33 -10.50 11.97 -4.92
CA GLY A 33 -10.39 11.73 -3.48
C GLY A 33 -10.67 12.96 -2.61
N GLN A 34 -10.35 14.17 -3.10
CA GLN A 34 -10.60 15.44 -2.42
C GLN A 34 -12.09 15.69 -2.09
N HIS A 35 -13.01 15.04 -2.79
CA HIS A 35 -14.44 15.21 -2.59
C HIS A 35 -15.02 14.31 -1.50
N TYR A 36 -14.22 13.36 -0.99
CA TYR A 36 -14.58 12.54 0.17
C TYR A 36 -14.15 13.24 1.46
N ASP A 37 -15.08 13.43 2.38
CA ASP A 37 -14.82 13.91 3.72
C ASP A 37 -15.30 12.87 4.74
N PHE A 38 -14.34 12.07 5.22
CA PHE A 38 -14.64 10.95 6.12
C PHE A 38 -15.03 11.39 7.53
N ARG A 39 -14.70 12.64 7.93
CA ARG A 39 -15.10 13.21 9.22
C ARG A 39 -16.54 13.70 9.17
N GLU A 40 -16.88 14.42 8.09
CA GLU A 40 -18.23 14.96 7.87
C GLU A 40 -19.14 13.93 7.19
N ARG A 41 -18.67 12.70 6.93
CA ARG A 41 -19.40 11.60 6.29
C ARG A 41 -20.00 12.02 4.95
N ARG A 42 -19.19 12.69 4.12
CA ARG A 42 -19.62 13.16 2.80
C ARG A 42 -18.86 12.45 1.71
N ARG A 43 -19.57 12.14 0.64
CA ARG A 43 -19.01 11.60 -0.59
C ARG A 43 -19.44 12.43 -1.80
N PRO A 44 -18.69 12.39 -2.91
CA PRO A 44 -19.13 12.98 -4.16
C PRO A 44 -20.38 12.26 -4.71
N ASP A 45 -21.19 12.97 -5.47
CA ASP A 45 -22.21 12.34 -6.30
C ASP A 45 -21.58 11.68 -7.54
N ASP A 46 -22.35 10.84 -8.22
CA ASP A 46 -21.89 10.10 -9.38
C ASP A 46 -21.47 11.02 -10.53
N ALA A 47 -22.13 12.16 -10.69
CA ALA A 47 -21.80 13.13 -11.73
C ALA A 47 -20.43 13.76 -11.51
N THR A 48 -20.09 14.10 -10.26
CA THR A 48 -18.76 14.61 -9.88
C THR A 48 -17.67 13.55 -10.13
N VAL A 49 -17.90 12.29 -9.72
CA VAL A 49 -16.95 11.20 -9.97
C VAL A 49 -16.70 11.04 -11.47
N GLU A 50 -17.76 10.95 -12.27
CA GLU A 50 -17.65 10.79 -13.74
C GLU A 50 -16.96 11.98 -14.43
N ALA A 51 -17.20 13.21 -13.95
CA ALA A 51 -16.55 14.39 -14.51
C ALA A 51 -15.05 14.45 -14.23
N GLU A 52 -14.61 13.95 -13.05
CA GLU A 52 -13.24 14.14 -12.58
C GLU A 52 -12.36 12.88 -12.62
N ARG A 53 -12.94 11.69 -12.76
CA ARG A 53 -12.16 10.44 -12.79
C ARG A 53 -11.13 10.40 -13.93
N GLY A 54 -11.35 11.11 -15.03
CA GLY A 54 -10.38 11.27 -16.13
C GLY A 54 -9.11 12.02 -15.73
N ASN A 55 -9.09 12.67 -14.56
CA ASN A 55 -7.91 13.30 -13.98
C ASN A 55 -7.05 12.30 -13.18
N ILE A 56 -7.58 11.10 -12.88
CA ILE A 56 -6.82 10.04 -12.22
C ILE A 56 -6.03 9.29 -13.27
N ASP A 57 -4.80 9.75 -13.48
CA ASP A 57 -3.84 9.10 -14.36
C ASP A 57 -2.44 9.63 -14.02
N PHE A 58 -1.59 8.81 -13.45
CA PHE A 58 -0.21 9.16 -13.08
C PHE A 58 0.59 9.71 -14.27
N ARG A 59 0.23 9.36 -15.50
CA ARG A 59 0.86 9.87 -16.73
C ARG A 59 0.62 11.38 -16.93
N HIS A 60 -0.35 11.97 -16.23
CA HIS A 60 -0.55 13.42 -16.21
C HIS A 60 0.50 14.16 -15.38
N VAL A 61 1.24 13.48 -14.52
CA VAL A 61 2.35 14.06 -13.74
C VAL A 61 3.63 13.99 -14.58
N LYS A 62 4.18 15.15 -14.91
CA LYS A 62 5.40 15.28 -15.73
C LYS A 62 6.53 15.83 -14.88
N LEU A 63 7.66 15.12 -14.88
CA LEU A 63 8.87 15.48 -14.16
C LEU A 63 9.93 16.03 -15.14
N ASP A 64 10.59 17.12 -14.74
CA ASP A 64 11.82 17.61 -15.37
C ASP A 64 12.95 17.48 -14.34
N GLN A 65 13.78 16.45 -14.49
CA GLN A 65 14.87 16.16 -13.56
C GLN A 65 15.93 17.25 -13.57
N GLY A 66 16.23 17.86 -14.74
CA GLY A 66 17.24 18.91 -14.84
C GLY A 66 16.88 20.21 -14.10
N LYS A 67 15.58 20.40 -13.82
CA LYS A 67 15.06 21.60 -13.14
C LYS A 67 14.41 21.30 -11.80
N SER A 68 14.32 20.04 -11.38
CA SER A 68 13.56 19.58 -10.23
C SER A 68 12.13 20.16 -10.22
N THR A 69 11.45 20.10 -11.36
CA THR A 69 10.09 20.63 -11.49
C THR A 69 9.06 19.56 -11.76
N VAL A 70 7.88 19.76 -11.18
CA VAL A 70 6.68 18.94 -11.40
C VAL A 70 5.67 19.78 -12.16
N ARG A 71 5.07 19.21 -13.21
CA ARG A 71 4.03 19.84 -14.02
C ARG A 71 2.89 18.85 -14.25
N PHE A 72 1.68 19.34 -14.21
CA PHE A 72 0.50 18.57 -14.60
C PHE A 72 0.16 18.79 -16.06
N ALA A 73 -0.18 17.73 -16.78
CA ALA A 73 -0.50 17.79 -18.20
C ALA A 73 -1.85 18.46 -18.48
N GLN A 74 -2.75 18.43 -17.51
CA GLN A 74 -4.08 19.04 -17.60
C GLN A 74 -4.51 19.67 -16.27
N GLN A 75 -5.52 20.53 -16.35
CA GLN A 75 -6.13 21.16 -15.18
C GLN A 75 -7.00 20.13 -14.42
N GLY A 76 -7.13 20.29 -13.11
CA GLY A 76 -7.92 19.40 -12.25
C GLY A 76 -7.13 18.22 -11.65
N VAL A 77 -5.94 17.91 -12.19
CA VAL A 77 -5.08 16.88 -11.61
C VAL A 77 -4.57 17.32 -10.24
N ARG A 78 -4.78 16.49 -9.25
CA ARG A 78 -4.25 16.63 -7.87
C ARG A 78 -3.46 15.40 -7.50
N ILE A 79 -2.41 15.57 -6.71
CA ILE A 79 -1.62 14.47 -6.17
C ILE A 79 -1.71 14.42 -4.65
N ASN A 80 -1.68 13.21 -4.12
CA ASN A 80 -1.62 12.93 -2.69
C ASN A 80 -0.64 11.78 -2.45
N LEU A 81 0.29 11.98 -1.55
CA LEU A 81 1.35 11.01 -1.23
C LEU A 81 1.00 10.13 -0.02
N GLY A 82 -0.25 10.13 0.45
CA GLY A 82 -0.68 9.40 1.65
C GLY A 82 -0.44 7.89 1.63
N GLY A 83 -0.34 7.28 0.43
CA GLY A 83 -0.06 5.86 0.26
C GLY A 83 1.43 5.51 0.10
N ILE A 84 2.34 6.46 0.38
CA ILE A 84 3.80 6.24 0.29
C ILE A 84 4.59 7.02 1.34
N ALA A 85 3.99 8.08 1.88
CA ALA A 85 4.70 8.99 2.78
C ALA A 85 4.96 8.38 4.17
N LYS A 86 4.11 7.47 4.65
CA LYS A 86 4.31 6.79 5.93
C LYS A 86 5.54 5.88 5.86
N GLY A 87 5.60 5.05 4.81
CA GLY A 87 6.77 4.22 4.52
C GLY A 87 8.06 5.06 4.39
N TYR A 88 7.97 6.19 3.69
CA TYR A 88 9.11 7.11 3.59
C TYR A 88 9.59 7.62 4.95
N VAL A 89 8.68 8.03 5.84
CA VAL A 89 9.03 8.55 7.17
C VAL A 89 9.70 7.48 8.02
N VAL A 90 9.18 6.25 8.06
CA VAL A 90 9.78 5.17 8.88
C VAL A 90 11.13 4.72 8.32
N GLU A 91 11.31 4.68 7.00
CA GLU A 91 12.60 4.38 6.37
C GLU A 91 13.65 5.44 6.74
N ARG A 92 13.30 6.73 6.63
CA ARG A 92 14.17 7.83 7.03
C ARG A 92 14.48 7.80 8.53
N GLY A 93 13.52 7.39 9.36
CA GLY A 93 13.72 7.20 10.80
C GLY A 93 14.78 6.15 11.09
N VAL A 94 14.70 4.98 10.46
CA VAL A 94 15.69 3.91 10.61
C VAL A 94 17.06 4.33 10.07
N ASP A 95 17.13 5.04 8.94
CA ASP A 95 18.37 5.59 8.42
C ASP A 95 19.08 6.53 9.41
N ILE A 96 18.30 7.32 10.15
CA ILE A 96 18.85 8.18 11.20
C ILE A 96 19.39 7.34 12.35
N LEU A 97 18.65 6.33 12.81
CA LEU A 97 19.08 5.43 13.87
C LEU A 97 20.37 4.68 13.50
N ARG A 98 20.45 4.13 12.29
CA ARG A 98 21.66 3.44 11.77
C ARG A 98 22.89 4.37 11.79
N ARG A 99 22.74 5.62 11.34
CA ARG A 99 23.83 6.62 11.35
C ARG A 99 24.30 6.98 12.76
N HIS A 100 23.45 6.82 13.77
CA HIS A 100 23.80 7.01 15.18
C HIS A 100 24.27 5.71 15.88
N GLY A 101 24.52 4.64 15.12
CA GLY A 101 25.05 3.38 15.66
C GLY A 101 24.01 2.51 16.38
N VAL A 102 22.72 2.77 16.16
CA VAL A 102 21.65 1.90 16.69
C VAL A 102 21.55 0.67 15.81
N GLU A 103 21.66 -0.52 16.41
CA GLU A 103 21.63 -1.80 15.72
C GLU A 103 20.26 -2.48 15.80
N TYR A 104 19.47 -2.17 16.81
CA TYR A 104 18.16 -2.83 17.07
C TYR A 104 17.11 -1.79 17.38
N GLY A 105 15.99 -1.85 16.71
CA GLY A 105 14.90 -0.92 16.97
C GLY A 105 13.72 -1.07 16.01
N VAL A 106 12.67 -0.35 16.29
CA VAL A 106 11.47 -0.26 15.44
C VAL A 106 11.08 1.19 15.32
N VAL A 107 10.86 1.66 14.09
CA VAL A 107 10.26 2.97 13.82
C VAL A 107 8.88 2.74 13.23
N THR A 108 7.85 3.32 13.87
CA THR A 108 6.46 3.17 13.44
C THR A 108 5.83 4.53 13.19
N ALA A 109 5.07 4.66 12.11
CA ALA A 109 4.27 5.83 11.79
C ALA A 109 2.99 5.44 11.06
N GLY A 110 1.83 5.82 11.63
CA GLY A 110 0.52 5.60 10.99
C GLY A 110 0.20 4.14 10.65
N GLY A 111 0.67 3.19 11.45
CA GLY A 111 0.48 1.75 11.24
C GLY A 111 1.59 1.06 10.44
N ASP A 112 2.43 1.80 9.71
CA ASP A 112 3.58 1.24 9.02
C ASP A 112 4.79 1.16 9.96
N SER A 113 5.60 0.13 9.81
CA SER A 113 6.79 -0.08 10.64
C SER A 113 8.00 -0.48 9.80
N ARG A 114 9.17 0.03 10.19
CA ARG A 114 10.48 -0.42 9.70
C ARG A 114 11.28 -0.92 10.90
N LEU A 115 11.63 -2.18 10.84
CA LEU A 115 12.44 -2.85 11.86
C LEU A 115 13.92 -2.68 11.53
N LEU A 116 14.74 -2.54 12.54
CA LEU A 116 16.19 -2.47 12.45
C LEU A 116 16.77 -3.67 13.20
N GLY A 117 17.48 -4.51 12.47
CA GLY A 117 18.03 -5.74 13.01
C GLY A 117 16.98 -6.68 13.59
N ASP A 118 17.41 -7.50 14.54
CA ASP A 118 16.57 -8.43 15.28
C ASP A 118 16.26 -7.91 16.71
N ARG A 119 15.60 -8.70 17.52
CA ARG A 119 15.37 -8.44 18.93
C ARG A 119 16.45 -9.13 19.79
N ARG A 120 17.74 -8.85 19.51
CA ARG A 120 18.91 -9.44 20.21
C ARG A 120 18.94 -10.97 20.15
N GLY A 121 19.01 -11.50 18.92
CA GLY A 121 19.06 -12.94 18.64
C GLY A 121 17.69 -13.62 18.54
N ARG A 122 16.62 -12.84 18.39
CA ARG A 122 15.26 -13.34 18.15
C ARG A 122 14.54 -12.40 17.20
N PRO A 123 13.63 -12.89 16.33
CA PRO A 123 12.84 -12.03 15.47
C PRO A 123 11.90 -11.11 16.27
N TRP A 124 11.55 -10.00 15.69
CA TRP A 124 10.45 -9.15 16.14
C TRP A 124 9.13 -9.84 15.80
N MET A 125 8.25 -10.03 16.78
CA MET A 125 6.91 -10.55 16.55
C MET A 125 5.97 -9.38 16.29
N ILE A 126 5.49 -9.24 15.06
CA ILE A 126 4.59 -8.17 14.65
C ILE A 126 3.19 -8.72 14.44
N GLY A 127 2.22 -8.13 15.16
CA GLY A 127 0.80 -8.48 15.04
C GLY A 127 0.15 -7.70 13.89
N ILE A 128 -0.54 -8.42 13.01
CA ILE A 128 -1.43 -7.85 12.00
C ILE A 128 -2.83 -7.80 12.61
N ARG A 129 -3.42 -6.61 12.65
CA ARG A 129 -4.74 -6.36 13.26
C ARG A 129 -5.85 -7.12 12.54
N ASP A 130 -6.80 -7.67 13.31
CA ASP A 130 -8.05 -8.17 12.76
C ASP A 130 -8.89 -6.98 12.25
N PRO A 131 -9.28 -6.93 10.97
CA PRO A 131 -9.99 -5.78 10.39
C PRO A 131 -11.43 -5.59 10.94
N ARG A 132 -11.96 -6.58 11.65
CA ARG A 132 -13.35 -6.58 12.14
C ARG A 132 -13.48 -6.73 13.65
N LYS A 133 -12.36 -6.95 14.35
CA LYS A 133 -12.34 -7.02 15.80
C LYS A 133 -11.36 -6.00 16.35
N ASP A 134 -11.87 -5.04 17.10
CA ASP A 134 -11.04 -4.04 17.72
C ASP A 134 -10.07 -4.69 18.71
N ASP A 135 -8.79 -4.25 18.64
CA ASP A 135 -7.69 -4.70 19.50
C ASP A 135 -7.31 -6.20 19.41
N ASP A 136 -7.89 -6.95 18.45
CA ASP A 136 -7.51 -8.33 18.21
C ASP A 136 -6.44 -8.45 17.10
N VAL A 137 -5.60 -9.49 17.21
CA VAL A 137 -4.54 -9.80 16.24
C VAL A 137 -4.98 -11.01 15.42
N ALA A 138 -5.14 -10.80 14.11
CA ALA A 138 -5.47 -11.87 13.19
C ALA A 138 -4.29 -12.83 12.98
N ILE A 139 -3.07 -12.26 12.83
CA ILE A 139 -1.86 -13.01 12.51
C ILE A 139 -0.68 -12.35 13.22
N SER A 140 0.30 -13.15 13.67
CA SER A 140 1.60 -12.67 14.14
C SER A 140 2.71 -13.22 13.26
N VAL A 141 3.56 -12.33 12.75
CA VAL A 141 4.68 -12.68 11.85
C VAL A 141 6.02 -12.39 12.52
N PRO A 142 7.00 -13.30 12.43
CA PRO A 142 8.37 -13.06 12.87
C PRO A 142 9.12 -12.30 11.77
N LEU A 143 9.73 -11.14 12.08
CA LEU A 143 10.44 -10.29 11.12
C LEU A 143 11.81 -9.87 11.67
N GLU A 144 12.79 -9.72 10.76
CA GLU A 144 14.15 -9.25 11.07
C GLU A 144 14.62 -8.28 9.98
N ASP A 145 15.01 -7.07 10.37
CA ASP A 145 15.49 -6.01 9.47
C ASP A 145 14.59 -5.72 8.25
N GLU A 146 13.28 -5.85 8.43
CA GLU A 146 12.27 -5.69 7.39
C GLU A 146 11.31 -4.53 7.68
N ALA A 147 10.56 -4.15 6.67
CA ALA A 147 9.42 -3.26 6.76
C ALA A 147 8.11 -4.05 6.67
N ILE A 148 7.08 -3.52 7.29
CA ILE A 148 5.71 -4.02 7.18
C ILE A 148 4.74 -2.85 7.11
N SER A 149 3.84 -2.89 6.14
CA SER A 149 2.80 -1.88 5.92
C SER A 149 1.45 -2.54 5.68
N THR A 150 0.39 -1.96 6.23
CA THR A 150 -0.97 -2.46 6.06
C THR A 150 -1.89 -1.36 5.56
N SER A 151 -2.60 -1.65 4.49
CA SER A 151 -3.73 -0.87 3.98
C SER A 151 -5.03 -1.55 4.37
N GLY A 152 -5.99 -0.80 4.94
CA GLY A 152 -7.26 -1.36 5.41
C GLY A 152 -8.44 -0.41 5.27
N ASP A 153 -9.64 -0.99 5.10
CA ASP A 153 -10.90 -0.25 4.94
C ASP A 153 -11.42 0.36 6.25
N TYR A 154 -10.75 0.08 7.37
CA TYR A 154 -11.15 0.46 8.74
C TYR A 154 -10.40 1.67 9.30
N GLU A 155 -9.42 2.24 8.57
CA GLU A 155 -8.62 3.36 9.07
C GLU A 155 -9.35 4.71 8.99
N ARG A 156 -9.92 5.02 7.82
CA ARG A 156 -10.72 6.23 7.59
C ARG A 156 -11.92 5.86 6.73
N TYR A 157 -13.09 5.81 7.32
CA TYR A 157 -14.32 5.40 6.65
C TYR A 157 -15.56 6.00 7.32
N PHE A 158 -16.66 5.86 6.65
CA PHE A 158 -18.02 5.95 7.20
C PHE A 158 -18.93 4.93 6.50
N ASP A 159 -19.97 4.50 7.19
CA ASP A 159 -20.99 3.61 6.65
C ASP A 159 -22.25 4.42 6.31
N GLU A 160 -22.80 4.24 5.10
CA GLU A 160 -24.03 4.85 4.60
C GLU A 160 -24.85 3.80 3.85
N ASP A 161 -26.10 3.59 4.22
CA ASP A 161 -27.03 2.64 3.60
C ASP A 161 -26.45 1.21 3.42
N GLY A 162 -25.70 0.74 4.41
CA GLY A 162 -25.07 -0.58 4.40
C GLY A 162 -23.79 -0.69 3.54
N THR A 163 -23.36 0.42 2.94
CA THR A 163 -22.11 0.50 2.16
C THR A 163 -21.04 1.24 2.95
N ARG A 164 -19.82 0.67 2.98
CA ARG A 164 -18.64 1.32 3.58
C ARG A 164 -17.92 2.18 2.56
N TYR A 165 -17.80 3.45 2.86
CA TYR A 165 -16.99 4.41 2.10
C TYR A 165 -15.69 4.66 2.85
N HIS A 166 -14.57 4.19 2.32
CA HIS A 166 -13.25 4.35 2.92
C HIS A 166 -12.28 5.06 1.98
N HIS A 167 -11.12 5.47 2.50
CA HIS A 167 -10.17 6.38 1.85
C HIS A 167 -9.34 5.77 0.72
N ILE A 168 -9.36 4.45 0.55
CA ILE A 168 -8.61 3.78 -0.53
C ILE A 168 -9.50 3.77 -1.78
N ILE A 169 -9.20 4.69 -2.68
CA ILE A 169 -9.95 4.89 -3.92
C ILE A 169 -9.32 4.07 -5.04
N LYS A 170 -10.14 3.31 -5.76
CA LYS A 170 -9.72 2.58 -6.96
C LYS A 170 -9.51 3.57 -8.12
N PRO A 171 -8.28 3.74 -8.64
CA PRO A 171 -7.99 4.75 -9.66
C PRO A 171 -8.86 4.63 -10.91
N SER A 172 -9.16 3.40 -11.35
CA SER A 172 -9.95 3.17 -12.56
C SER A 172 -11.42 3.58 -12.45
N SER A 173 -11.97 3.67 -11.24
CA SER A 173 -13.39 4.02 -11.02
C SER A 173 -13.60 5.33 -10.28
N GLY A 174 -12.59 5.85 -9.56
CA GLY A 174 -12.73 6.98 -8.65
C GLY A 174 -13.58 6.69 -7.39
N ARG A 175 -13.86 5.41 -7.10
CA ARG A 175 -14.70 4.96 -5.97
C ARG A 175 -13.88 4.14 -4.98
N PRO A 176 -14.31 4.01 -3.72
CA PRO A 176 -13.70 3.09 -2.77
C PRO A 176 -13.58 1.68 -3.32
N VAL A 177 -12.53 0.98 -2.94
CA VAL A 177 -12.30 -0.43 -3.32
C VAL A 177 -13.30 -1.31 -2.58
N GLU A 178 -13.74 -2.39 -3.21
CA GLU A 178 -14.59 -3.41 -2.61
C GLU A 178 -13.86 -4.77 -2.62
N GLY A 179 -14.29 -5.68 -1.76
CA GLY A 179 -13.82 -7.08 -1.77
C GLY A 179 -12.57 -7.37 -0.93
N VAL A 180 -11.94 -6.35 -0.32
CA VAL A 180 -10.77 -6.52 0.56
C VAL A 180 -10.96 -5.73 1.85
N HIS A 181 -10.65 -6.33 2.98
CA HIS A 181 -10.65 -5.68 4.28
C HIS A 181 -9.28 -5.13 4.66
N SER A 182 -8.21 -5.91 4.39
CA SER A 182 -6.84 -5.45 4.59
C SER A 182 -5.86 -6.14 3.64
N ALA A 183 -4.79 -5.44 3.32
CA ALA A 183 -3.64 -5.98 2.61
C ALA A 183 -2.37 -5.52 3.33
N THR A 184 -1.59 -6.49 3.79
CA THR A 184 -0.30 -6.27 4.45
C THR A 184 0.80 -6.70 3.50
N VAL A 185 1.84 -5.88 3.37
CA VAL A 185 3.04 -6.22 2.61
C VAL A 185 4.27 -6.12 3.51
N ILE A 186 5.15 -7.10 3.39
CA ILE A 186 6.42 -7.24 4.10
C ILE A 186 7.54 -7.19 3.07
N GLY A 187 8.67 -6.59 3.42
CA GLY A 187 9.82 -6.53 2.53
C GLY A 187 10.93 -5.62 3.03
N PRO A 188 12.03 -5.48 2.28
CA PRO A 188 13.24 -4.78 2.75
C PRO A 188 13.13 -3.25 2.77
N ASP A 189 12.12 -2.67 2.12
CA ASP A 189 12.00 -1.23 1.88
C ASP A 189 10.59 -0.72 2.27
N ALA A 190 10.54 0.15 3.28
CA ALA A 190 9.27 0.64 3.82
C ALA A 190 8.49 1.53 2.85
N VAL A 191 9.16 2.23 1.95
CA VAL A 191 8.49 3.04 0.91
C VAL A 191 7.75 2.15 -0.07
N MET A 192 8.37 1.04 -0.43
CA MET A 192 7.75 0.04 -1.30
C MET A 192 6.62 -0.71 -0.60
N THR A 193 6.81 -1.14 0.67
CA THR A 193 5.75 -1.88 1.38
C THR A 193 4.49 -1.03 1.57
N ASP A 194 4.60 0.28 1.87
CA ASP A 194 3.46 1.21 1.98
C ASP A 194 2.69 1.29 0.65
N ALA A 195 3.39 1.58 -0.45
CA ALA A 195 2.76 1.69 -1.77
C ALA A 195 2.22 0.36 -2.30
N LEU A 196 2.94 -0.76 -2.06
CA LEU A 196 2.49 -2.09 -2.49
C LEU A 196 1.29 -2.58 -1.67
N SER A 197 1.21 -2.27 -0.36
CA SER A 197 0.03 -2.63 0.44
C SER A 197 -1.24 -1.97 -0.14
N THR A 198 -1.15 -0.70 -0.54
CA THR A 198 -2.24 0.00 -1.23
C THR A 198 -2.52 -0.63 -2.60
N SER A 199 -1.49 -1.00 -3.36
CA SER A 199 -1.63 -1.63 -4.68
C SER A 199 -2.35 -2.97 -4.58
N VAL A 200 -1.91 -3.84 -3.67
CA VAL A 200 -2.49 -5.16 -3.43
C VAL A 200 -3.95 -5.03 -2.99
N PHE A 201 -4.24 -4.07 -2.11
CA PHE A 201 -5.61 -3.76 -1.69
C PHE A 201 -6.51 -3.38 -2.88
N VAL A 202 -6.01 -2.53 -3.79
CA VAL A 202 -6.74 -2.08 -4.99
C VAL A 202 -6.92 -3.20 -6.01
N MET A 203 -5.93 -4.08 -6.17
CA MET A 203 -5.94 -5.19 -7.11
C MET A 203 -6.80 -6.37 -6.65
N GLY A 204 -6.95 -6.54 -5.34
CA GLY A 204 -7.60 -7.71 -4.73
C GLY A 204 -6.65 -8.90 -4.60
N VAL A 205 -7.19 -10.02 -4.12
CA VAL A 205 -6.41 -11.21 -3.75
C VAL A 205 -5.58 -11.74 -4.93
N ASP A 206 -6.22 -12.10 -6.03
CA ASP A 206 -5.55 -12.82 -7.12
C ASP A 206 -4.44 -12.01 -7.81
N GLU A 207 -4.79 -10.81 -8.29
CA GLU A 207 -3.83 -9.97 -9.01
C GLU A 207 -2.80 -9.34 -8.06
N GLY A 208 -3.20 -9.06 -6.82
CA GLY A 208 -2.30 -8.54 -5.79
C GLY A 208 -1.22 -9.55 -5.41
N LEU A 209 -1.60 -10.79 -5.09
CA LEU A 209 -0.64 -11.85 -4.77
C LEU A 209 0.23 -12.24 -5.96
N LYS A 210 -0.33 -12.20 -7.18
CA LYS A 210 0.44 -12.42 -8.40
C LYS A 210 1.48 -11.32 -8.62
N LEU A 211 1.16 -10.06 -8.37
CA LEU A 211 2.13 -8.97 -8.41
C LEU A 211 3.27 -9.22 -7.42
N ILE A 212 2.94 -9.53 -6.17
CA ILE A 212 3.94 -9.79 -5.13
C ILE A 212 4.82 -10.99 -5.47
N GLY A 213 4.25 -12.07 -6.02
CA GLY A 213 5.02 -13.24 -6.48
C GLY A 213 6.04 -12.93 -7.58
N CYS A 214 5.96 -11.76 -8.23
CA CYS A 214 6.93 -11.26 -9.21
C CYS A 214 7.99 -10.35 -8.59
N LEU A 215 7.90 -10.05 -7.31
CA LEU A 215 8.81 -9.12 -6.62
C LEU A 215 9.68 -9.91 -5.62
N PRO A 216 10.98 -10.10 -5.91
CA PRO A 216 11.88 -10.73 -4.96
C PRO A 216 11.86 -10.02 -3.62
N ASP A 217 11.93 -10.77 -2.54
CA ASP A 217 12.02 -10.28 -1.16
C ASP A 217 10.76 -9.55 -0.63
N TYR A 218 9.63 -9.60 -1.37
CA TYR A 218 8.35 -9.06 -0.89
C TYR A 218 7.33 -10.17 -0.71
N GLU A 219 6.61 -10.10 0.41
CA GLU A 219 5.53 -11.02 0.74
C GLU A 219 4.26 -10.24 1.10
N ALA A 220 3.10 -10.88 0.93
CA ALA A 220 1.83 -10.26 1.25
C ALA A 220 0.86 -11.19 1.99
N ILE A 221 0.01 -10.58 2.80
CA ILE A 221 -1.13 -11.20 3.47
C ILE A 221 -2.36 -10.35 3.13
N VAL A 222 -3.39 -10.98 2.61
CA VAL A 222 -4.65 -10.31 2.24
C VAL A 222 -5.80 -10.92 3.02
N ILE A 223 -6.64 -10.09 3.63
CA ILE A 223 -7.90 -10.50 4.24
C ILE A 223 -9.01 -9.94 3.36
N ASP A 224 -9.80 -10.83 2.77
CA ASP A 224 -10.90 -10.46 1.87
C ASP A 224 -12.16 -10.00 2.62
N ALA A 225 -13.22 -9.69 1.87
CA ALA A 225 -14.49 -9.23 2.43
C ALA A 225 -15.26 -10.31 3.21
N ASP A 226 -14.93 -11.59 3.01
CA ASP A 226 -15.50 -12.71 3.75
C ASP A 226 -14.68 -13.05 5.01
N GLY A 227 -13.56 -12.34 5.24
CA GLY A 227 -12.63 -12.56 6.34
C GLY A 227 -11.68 -13.74 6.09
N GLN A 228 -11.59 -14.24 4.86
CA GLN A 228 -10.64 -15.28 4.50
C GLN A 228 -9.23 -14.67 4.35
N ILE A 229 -8.22 -15.43 4.79
CA ILE A 229 -6.83 -14.98 4.81
C ILE A 229 -6.07 -15.71 3.70
N PHE A 230 -5.37 -14.93 2.87
CA PHE A 230 -4.56 -15.41 1.75
C PHE A 230 -3.12 -14.93 1.93
N TYR A 231 -2.16 -15.76 1.51
CA TYR A 231 -0.73 -15.47 1.63
C TYR A 231 -0.03 -15.60 0.28
N SER A 232 1.03 -14.84 0.09
CA SER A 232 2.01 -15.13 -0.92
C SER A 232 2.85 -16.36 -0.56
N SER A 233 3.46 -16.99 -1.54
CA SER A 233 4.08 -18.32 -1.42
C SER A 233 5.24 -18.41 -0.41
N GLY A 234 5.94 -17.32 -0.15
CA GLY A 234 7.06 -17.31 0.80
C GLY A 234 6.65 -17.31 2.28
N LEU A 235 5.38 -16.97 2.57
CA LEU A 235 4.81 -17.06 3.92
C LEU A 235 4.10 -18.38 4.20
N ALA A 236 3.91 -19.23 3.19
CA ALA A 236 3.33 -20.55 3.37
C ALA A 236 4.34 -21.44 4.12
N ASP A 237 4.00 -21.84 5.35
CA ASP A 237 4.83 -22.75 6.14
C ASP A 237 4.91 -24.13 5.47
N PRO A 238 6.10 -24.62 5.09
CA PRO A 238 6.24 -25.97 4.54
C PRO A 238 5.87 -27.10 5.53
N GLY A 239 5.61 -26.79 6.80
CA GLY A 239 5.29 -27.73 7.88
C GLY A 239 3.81 -27.79 8.30
N SER A 240 2.93 -26.94 7.83
CA SER A 240 1.53 -26.86 8.23
C SER A 240 0.56 -27.77 7.48
N ALA A 241 1.04 -28.89 6.92
CA ALA A 241 0.18 -29.94 6.37
C ALA A 241 -0.59 -30.65 7.48
N GLY A 242 -1.67 -30.04 8.01
CA GLY A 242 -2.46 -30.72 9.05
C GLY A 242 -3.54 -29.94 9.76
N VAL A 243 -3.73 -28.67 9.47
CA VAL A 243 -4.90 -27.91 9.96
C VAL A 243 -5.50 -27.24 8.72
N ASP A 244 -6.83 -27.25 8.57
CA ASP A 244 -7.55 -26.74 7.40
C ASP A 244 -6.92 -25.42 6.90
N SER A 245 -6.05 -25.53 5.91
CA SER A 245 -5.29 -24.41 5.38
C SER A 245 -6.23 -23.50 4.63
N PRO A 246 -6.28 -22.19 4.94
CA PRO A 246 -6.87 -21.23 4.03
C PRO A 246 -6.14 -21.32 2.68
N LEU A 247 -6.89 -21.23 1.60
CA LEU A 247 -6.49 -21.49 0.24
C LEU A 247 -5.12 -20.88 -0.10
N SER A 248 -4.17 -21.73 -0.49
CA SER A 248 -2.87 -21.32 -1.00
C SER A 248 -3.03 -20.44 -2.23
N ALA A 249 -2.12 -19.47 -2.37
CA ALA A 249 -2.00 -18.62 -3.55
C ALA A 249 -2.13 -19.41 -4.85
N PRO A 250 -2.77 -18.85 -5.88
CA PRO A 250 -2.74 -19.45 -7.21
C PRO A 250 -1.28 -19.62 -7.67
N PRO A 251 -0.94 -20.66 -8.43
CA PRO A 251 0.41 -20.91 -8.89
C PRO A 251 0.96 -19.68 -9.60
N ALA A 252 2.23 -19.36 -9.34
CA ALA A 252 2.93 -18.21 -9.88
C ALA A 252 2.69 -18.11 -11.41
N GLY A 253 1.82 -17.18 -11.78
CA GLY A 253 1.61 -16.83 -13.17
C GLY A 253 2.86 -16.12 -13.70
N THR A 254 3.20 -16.28 -14.96
CA THR A 254 4.31 -15.61 -15.63
C THR A 254 4.31 -14.12 -15.33
N CYS A 255 5.40 -13.66 -14.73
CA CYS A 255 5.65 -12.24 -14.48
C CYS A 255 5.63 -11.51 -15.82
N ALA A 256 4.71 -10.55 -16.01
CA ALA A 256 4.65 -9.75 -17.22
C ALA A 256 5.78 -8.72 -17.22
N GLY A 257 6.95 -9.14 -17.64
CA GLY A 257 8.18 -8.38 -17.76
C GLY A 257 8.95 -8.69 -19.02
N GLU A 258 8.23 -8.94 -20.13
CA GLU A 258 8.80 -8.87 -21.49
C GLU A 258 7.83 -8.07 -22.33
N GLN A 259 8.15 -6.80 -22.53
CA GLN A 259 7.65 -6.04 -23.66
C GLN A 259 8.83 -5.62 -24.53
N PRO A 260 8.69 -5.77 -25.86
CA PRO A 260 9.70 -5.43 -26.83
C PRO A 260 10.00 -3.93 -26.93
#